data_76226eef99c8c04a7bb65ac21dbeba41
#
_entry.id   76226eef99c8c04a7bb65ac21dbeba41
#
_cell.length_a   1.000
_cell.length_b   1.000
_cell.length_c   1.000
_cell.angle_alpha   90.00
_cell.angle_beta   90.00
_cell.angle_gamma   90.00
#
_symmetry.space_group_name_H-M   'P 1'
#
loop_
_entity.id
_entity.type
_entity.pdbx_description
1 polymer ?
#
loop_
_entity_poly.entity_id
_entity_poly.type
_entity_poly.pdbx_seq_one_letter_code
_entity_poly.pdbx_strand_id
1 'polypeptide(L)'
;MHLALIIDDYLPHRTRVGAKMFHELACELYSLGYQITVITPGFSQKEYLVKDVIDNISIWRFKSGELKAHNKFKRAFNETLLSARAWKAIKNQLKYNTFQGIIYYSPSVFFGPLVKKIKKLCNCPSYLVLRDLFPQWCIDSGLIRKNSLIEKYFRYFEKYSYDQANHIGLMSEKNIEIFTKKYPLYNTHVLRNWANQTPTETSNIYREKLNLQDKVIYFYGGNIGKAQDMKNLIKLAKGMMMYENAHFLFVGQGDEVNLIKKLIVKWNLNNTTYIPSITQSEFKKLLSEVDIGLFSLAKEHSSHNFPGKLLGYMVQSIPILGSVNKDNDLIPLFNKFGAGFIHINGEDEKLLNSAIELYLNKNIRLQLGNNGLNLLKNEFDVTTIANYITKKLGV
;
A
#
# COMPACT_ATOMS: atom_id res chain seq x y z
N MET A 1 -15.67 23.30 1.84
CA MET A 1 -16.14 22.23 2.74
C MET A 1 -14.96 21.64 3.51
N HIS A 2 -15.16 21.13 4.74
CA HIS A 2 -14.08 20.65 5.61
C HIS A 2 -14.23 19.14 5.84
N LEU A 3 -13.19 18.36 5.52
CA LEU A 3 -13.17 16.91 5.65
C LEU A 3 -12.21 16.45 6.73
N ALA A 4 -12.58 15.42 7.47
CA ALA A 4 -11.72 14.73 8.42
C ALA A 4 -11.14 13.45 7.80
N LEU A 5 -9.82 13.29 7.78
CA LEU A 5 -9.13 12.07 7.43
C LEU A 5 -8.60 11.41 8.71
N ILE A 6 -9.00 10.15 8.98
CA ILE A 6 -8.63 9.42 10.20
C ILE A 6 -7.76 8.23 9.83
N ILE A 7 -6.54 8.22 10.32
CA ILE A 7 -5.54 7.18 10.02
C ILE A 7 -4.65 6.91 11.24
N ASP A 8 -4.15 5.69 11.39
CA ASP A 8 -3.32 5.25 12.52
C ASP A 8 -1.83 5.54 12.38
N ASP A 9 -1.40 6.08 11.23
CA ASP A 9 0.00 6.38 10.93
C ASP A 9 0.10 7.53 9.92
N TYR A 10 0.91 8.55 10.18
CA TYR A 10 1.02 9.73 9.30
C TYR A 10 2.40 10.40 9.34
N LEU A 11 2.70 11.19 8.27
CA LEU A 11 3.95 11.93 8.12
C LEU A 11 4.16 12.96 9.25
N PRO A 12 5.40 13.41 9.51
CA PRO A 12 6.66 12.96 8.94
C PRO A 12 7.25 11.74 9.66
N HIS A 13 6.74 11.40 10.84
CA HIS A 13 7.32 10.38 11.74
C HIS A 13 7.21 8.95 11.19
N ARG A 14 6.33 8.73 10.24
CA ARG A 14 6.10 7.44 9.59
C ARG A 14 5.97 7.62 8.08
N THR A 15 6.70 6.79 7.34
CA THR A 15 6.78 6.84 5.88
C THR A 15 6.20 5.59 5.23
N ARG A 16 5.27 4.91 5.91
CA ARG A 16 4.58 3.74 5.36
C ARG A 16 3.71 4.12 4.17
N VAL A 17 3.44 3.15 3.31
CA VAL A 17 2.63 3.33 2.10
C VAL A 17 1.29 3.99 2.40
N GLY A 18 0.56 3.55 3.43
CA GLY A 18 -0.71 4.15 3.83
C GLY A 18 -0.61 5.61 4.21
N ALA A 19 0.42 5.99 5.01
CA ALA A 19 0.65 7.39 5.41
C ALA A 19 0.89 8.30 4.20
N LYS A 20 1.69 7.85 3.21
CA LYS A 20 1.96 8.59 1.98
C LYS A 20 0.73 8.72 1.10
N MET A 21 0.05 7.60 0.86
CA MET A 21 -1.19 7.60 0.06
C MET A 21 -2.23 8.56 0.65
N PHE A 22 -2.44 8.53 1.96
CA PHE A 22 -3.40 9.44 2.60
C PHE A 22 -2.93 10.89 2.59
N HIS A 23 -1.62 11.14 2.60
CA HIS A 23 -1.10 12.48 2.44
C HIS A 23 -1.30 13.00 1.01
N GLU A 24 -1.02 12.17 -0.01
CA GLU A 24 -1.33 12.49 -1.41
C GLU A 24 -2.81 12.78 -1.61
N LEU A 25 -3.70 11.96 -1.03
CA LEU A 25 -5.14 12.21 -1.07
C LEU A 25 -5.52 13.53 -0.37
N ALA A 26 -4.91 13.82 0.79
CA ALA A 26 -5.17 15.06 1.53
C ALA A 26 -4.74 16.29 0.73
N CYS A 27 -3.56 16.27 0.09
CA CYS A 27 -3.07 17.34 -0.77
C CYS A 27 -3.98 17.52 -1.99
N GLU A 28 -4.41 16.42 -2.63
CA GLU A 28 -5.31 16.49 -3.77
C GLU A 28 -6.68 17.06 -3.40
N LEU A 29 -7.27 16.61 -2.30
CA LEU A 29 -8.53 17.18 -1.80
C LEU A 29 -8.37 18.68 -1.46
N TYR A 30 -7.22 19.07 -0.92
CA TYR A 30 -6.92 20.48 -0.66
C TYR A 30 -6.85 21.29 -1.97
N SER A 31 -6.18 20.78 -3.01
CA SER A 31 -6.11 21.41 -4.33
C SER A 31 -7.48 21.57 -4.99
N LEU A 32 -8.41 20.66 -4.71
CA LEU A 32 -9.82 20.70 -5.13
C LEU A 32 -10.68 21.68 -4.29
N GLY A 33 -10.08 22.41 -3.35
CA GLY A 33 -10.74 23.45 -2.55
C GLY A 33 -11.37 22.97 -1.25
N TYR A 34 -11.09 21.73 -0.79
CA TYR A 34 -11.53 21.24 0.50
C TYR A 34 -10.54 21.64 1.61
N GLN A 35 -11.05 22.05 2.75
CA GLN A 35 -10.24 22.14 3.96
C GLN A 35 -10.06 20.73 4.53
N ILE A 36 -8.84 20.36 4.89
CA ILE A 36 -8.53 19.00 5.36
C ILE A 36 -7.94 19.03 6.76
N THR A 37 -8.46 18.17 7.63
CA THR A 37 -7.86 17.87 8.91
C THR A 37 -7.59 16.37 9.03
N VAL A 38 -6.32 16.01 9.17
CA VAL A 38 -5.90 14.64 9.45
C VAL A 38 -5.87 14.40 10.95
N ILE A 39 -6.60 13.39 11.42
CA ILE A 39 -6.63 12.97 12.83
C ILE A 39 -5.84 11.68 12.95
N THR A 40 -4.72 11.72 13.68
CA THR A 40 -3.77 10.60 13.76
C THR A 40 -3.14 10.50 15.16
N PRO A 41 -2.67 9.31 15.57
CA PRO A 41 -1.91 9.18 16.81
C PRO A 41 -0.60 9.96 16.77
N GLY A 42 -0.27 10.62 17.86
CA GLY A 42 1.04 11.21 18.11
C GLY A 42 1.96 10.24 18.88
N PHE A 43 3.26 10.37 18.65
CA PHE A 43 4.27 9.52 19.26
C PHE A 43 5.03 10.32 20.32
N SER A 44 5.16 9.77 21.54
CA SER A 44 5.97 10.32 22.63
C SER A 44 5.65 11.77 23.05
N GLN A 45 4.47 12.29 22.67
CA GLN A 45 4.04 13.64 23.03
C GLN A 45 3.51 13.71 24.47
N LYS A 46 3.77 14.84 25.14
CA LYS A 46 3.26 15.11 26.50
C LYS A 46 1.81 15.60 26.48
N GLU A 47 1.47 16.43 25.52
CA GLU A 47 0.16 17.06 25.37
C GLU A 47 -0.90 16.07 24.83
N TYR A 48 -2.16 16.29 25.22
CA TYR A 48 -3.27 15.45 24.73
C TYR A 48 -3.52 15.63 23.25
N LEU A 49 -3.30 16.83 22.72
CA LEU A 49 -3.46 17.19 21.31
C LEU A 49 -2.34 18.14 20.89
N VAL A 50 -1.61 17.76 19.84
CA VAL A 50 -0.67 18.62 19.14
C VAL A 50 -1.24 18.90 17.74
N LYS A 51 -1.17 20.15 17.31
CA LYS A 51 -1.61 20.57 15.97
C LYS A 51 -0.40 20.96 15.15
N ASP A 52 -0.25 20.32 14.02
CA ASP A 52 0.80 20.57 13.03
C ASP A 52 0.18 20.98 11.70
N VAL A 53 1.01 21.48 10.79
CA VAL A 53 0.66 21.72 9.39
C VAL A 53 1.78 21.13 8.52
N ILE A 54 1.41 20.32 7.53
CA ILE A 54 2.32 19.79 6.50
C ILE A 54 1.64 20.01 5.15
N ASP A 55 2.31 20.67 4.21
CA ASP A 55 1.82 20.97 2.87
C ASP A 55 0.39 21.59 2.87
N ASN A 56 0.16 22.56 3.75
CA ASN A 56 -1.13 23.22 4.01
C ASN A 56 -2.24 22.33 4.58
N ILE A 57 -1.93 21.08 4.94
CA ILE A 57 -2.87 20.15 5.59
C ILE A 57 -2.76 20.28 7.10
N SER A 58 -3.88 20.53 7.78
CA SER A 58 -3.95 20.55 9.24
C SER A 58 -3.86 19.13 9.80
N ILE A 59 -2.99 18.90 10.78
CA ILE A 59 -2.79 17.57 11.39
C ILE A 59 -3.03 17.67 12.88
N TRP A 60 -3.98 16.89 13.37
CA TRP A 60 -4.32 16.78 14.77
C TRP A 60 -3.77 15.45 15.32
N ARG A 61 -2.68 15.55 16.07
CA ARG A 61 -2.03 14.40 16.71
C ARG A 61 -2.53 14.24 18.13
N PHE A 62 -3.31 13.19 18.36
CA PHE A 62 -3.77 12.89 19.72
C PHE A 62 -2.78 11.99 20.46
N LYS A 63 -2.60 12.21 21.76
CA LYS A 63 -1.74 11.38 22.60
C LYS A 63 -2.23 9.94 22.61
N SER A 64 -1.42 9.04 22.11
CA SER A 64 -1.68 7.60 22.13
C SER A 64 -0.61 6.88 22.95
N GLY A 65 -0.87 5.63 23.34
CA GLY A 65 0.18 4.74 23.79
C GLY A 65 0.96 4.20 22.57
N GLU A 66 2.00 3.45 22.84
CA GLU A 66 2.82 2.81 21.82
C GLU A 66 2.00 1.74 21.05
N LEU A 67 1.62 2.06 19.81
CA LEU A 67 0.79 1.18 18.95
C LEU A 67 1.58 0.02 18.32
N LYS A 68 2.90 0.06 18.37
CA LYS A 68 3.80 -0.97 17.84
C LYS A 68 4.75 -1.52 18.89
N ALA A 69 4.26 -1.62 20.13
CA ALA A 69 5.01 -2.21 21.24
C ALA A 69 5.36 -3.67 20.92
N HIS A 70 6.57 -4.09 21.33
CA HIS A 70 6.98 -5.50 21.26
C HIS A 70 6.05 -6.41 22.09
N ASN A 71 5.51 -5.90 23.20
CA ASN A 71 4.53 -6.62 24.00
C ASN A 71 3.14 -6.55 23.36
N LYS A 72 2.65 -7.71 22.91
CA LYS A 72 1.35 -7.88 22.22
C LYS A 72 0.15 -7.41 23.07
N PHE A 73 0.17 -7.60 24.39
CA PHE A 73 -0.91 -7.17 25.28
C PHE A 73 -0.94 -5.64 25.41
N LYS A 74 0.23 -4.99 25.59
CA LYS A 74 0.36 -3.53 25.64
C LYS A 74 -0.12 -2.90 24.33
N ARG A 75 0.23 -3.53 23.21
CA ARG A 75 -0.22 -3.11 21.88
C ARG A 75 -1.74 -3.19 21.76
N ALA A 76 -2.35 -4.37 22.05
CA ALA A 76 -3.79 -4.57 21.96
C ALA A 76 -4.57 -3.59 22.87
N PHE A 77 -4.09 -3.36 24.09
CA PHE A 77 -4.68 -2.38 25.01
C PHE A 77 -4.62 -0.95 24.45
N ASN A 78 -3.48 -0.53 23.91
CA ASN A 78 -3.33 0.81 23.35
C ASN A 78 -4.18 1.00 22.09
N GLU A 79 -4.28 -0.01 21.21
CA GLU A 79 -5.14 0.01 20.03
C GLU A 79 -6.62 0.08 20.42
N THR A 80 -7.06 -0.66 21.45
CA THR A 80 -8.44 -0.61 21.95
C THR A 80 -8.84 0.78 22.46
N LEU A 81 -7.93 1.46 23.12
CA LEU A 81 -8.17 2.81 23.67
C LEU A 81 -8.03 3.92 22.63
N LEU A 82 -7.68 3.59 21.39
CA LEU A 82 -7.38 4.57 20.33
C LEU A 82 -8.50 5.59 20.13
N SER A 83 -9.73 5.11 19.92
CA SER A 83 -10.91 5.97 19.74
C SER A 83 -11.23 6.83 20.96
N ALA A 84 -11.10 6.28 22.16
CA ALA A 84 -11.39 7.01 23.40
C ALA A 84 -10.39 8.14 23.62
N ARG A 85 -9.10 7.87 23.40
CA ARG A 85 -8.02 8.87 23.52
C ARG A 85 -8.15 9.96 22.46
N ALA A 86 -8.42 9.57 21.21
CA ALA A 86 -8.66 10.52 20.11
C ALA A 86 -9.84 11.43 20.45
N TRP A 87 -10.98 10.86 20.84
CA TRP A 87 -12.16 11.66 21.21
C TRP A 87 -11.88 12.62 22.39
N LYS A 88 -11.22 12.15 23.44
CA LYS A 88 -10.83 13.01 24.59
C LYS A 88 -9.99 14.21 24.14
N ALA A 89 -9.09 14.00 23.20
CA ALA A 89 -8.19 15.04 22.69
C ALA A 89 -8.91 16.07 21.82
N ILE A 90 -9.85 15.62 20.94
CA ILE A 90 -10.40 16.51 19.90
C ILE A 90 -11.80 17.05 20.19
N LYS A 91 -12.56 16.49 21.13
CA LYS A 91 -13.98 16.85 21.38
C LYS A 91 -14.21 18.36 21.58
N ASN A 92 -13.30 19.06 22.26
CA ASN A 92 -13.41 20.50 22.52
C ASN A 92 -13.06 21.36 21.28
N GLN A 93 -12.52 20.77 20.22
CA GLN A 93 -12.23 21.44 18.95
C GLN A 93 -13.38 21.32 17.97
N LEU A 94 -14.38 20.48 18.28
CA LEU A 94 -15.49 20.15 17.40
C LEU A 94 -16.75 20.87 17.85
N LYS A 95 -17.46 21.40 16.84
CA LYS A 95 -18.82 21.95 16.96
C LYS A 95 -19.73 21.27 15.95
N TYR A 96 -21.02 21.54 15.99
CA TYR A 96 -21.94 21.13 14.93
C TYR A 96 -21.43 21.60 13.57
N ASN A 97 -21.47 20.73 12.57
CA ASN A 97 -20.96 20.99 11.21
C ASN A 97 -19.46 21.36 11.10
N THR A 98 -18.61 21.03 12.08
CA THR A 98 -17.15 21.21 11.91
C THR A 98 -16.63 20.45 10.70
N PHE A 99 -17.10 19.20 10.50
CA PHE A 99 -16.78 18.41 9.32
C PHE A 99 -18.04 18.10 8.51
N GLN A 100 -17.93 18.16 7.18
CA GLN A 100 -18.98 17.77 6.25
C GLN A 100 -18.81 16.35 5.71
N GLY A 101 -17.69 15.71 6.01
CA GLY A 101 -17.43 14.31 5.66
C GLY A 101 -16.24 13.74 6.43
N ILE A 102 -16.26 12.42 6.60
CA ILE A 102 -15.20 11.66 7.27
C ILE A 102 -14.68 10.60 6.30
N ILE A 103 -13.35 10.55 6.10
CA ILE A 103 -12.65 9.47 5.41
C ILE A 103 -11.79 8.76 6.45
N TYR A 104 -11.96 7.46 6.64
CA TYR A 104 -11.18 6.73 7.64
C TYR A 104 -10.61 5.43 7.10
N TYR A 105 -9.48 5.03 7.64
CA TYR A 105 -8.61 4.01 7.09
C TYR A 105 -8.60 2.73 7.93
N SER A 106 -8.77 1.59 7.29
CA SER A 106 -8.45 0.27 7.80
C SER A 106 -7.14 -0.22 7.14
N PRO A 107 -6.18 -0.76 7.92
CA PRO A 107 -6.40 -1.91 8.83
C PRO A 107 -6.75 -1.59 10.28
N SER A 108 -6.73 -0.37 10.78
CA SER A 108 -7.16 -0.14 12.15
C SER A 108 -8.68 -0.26 12.30
N VAL A 109 -9.15 -1.35 12.91
CA VAL A 109 -10.58 -1.60 13.20
C VAL A 109 -11.12 -0.77 14.36
N PHE A 110 -10.26 -0.08 15.10
CA PHE A 110 -10.61 0.60 16.36
C PHE A 110 -11.11 2.04 16.20
N PHE A 111 -11.20 2.57 14.99
CA PHE A 111 -11.70 3.93 14.76
C PHE A 111 -13.23 4.05 14.71
N GLY A 112 -13.96 2.95 14.61
CA GLY A 112 -15.42 2.97 14.57
C GLY A 112 -16.07 3.82 15.67
N PRO A 113 -15.72 3.68 16.96
CA PRO A 113 -16.30 4.50 18.03
C PRO A 113 -15.98 6.01 17.92
N LEU A 114 -14.82 6.39 17.38
CA LEU A 114 -14.47 7.77 17.10
C LEU A 114 -15.33 8.34 15.97
N VAL A 115 -15.41 7.60 14.86
CA VAL A 115 -16.22 7.97 13.68
C VAL A 115 -17.67 8.18 14.08
N LYS A 116 -18.27 7.27 14.86
CA LYS A 116 -19.64 7.42 15.38
C LYS A 116 -19.86 8.73 16.12
N LYS A 117 -18.91 9.10 17.02
CA LYS A 117 -19.02 10.34 17.81
C LYS A 117 -18.92 11.58 16.95
N ILE A 118 -17.98 11.61 15.99
CA ILE A 118 -17.83 12.74 15.06
C ILE A 118 -19.06 12.84 14.16
N LYS A 119 -19.54 11.73 13.57
CA LYS A 119 -20.76 11.69 12.75
C LYS A 119 -21.96 12.27 13.50
N LYS A 120 -22.16 11.84 14.76
CA LYS A 120 -23.29 12.32 15.57
C LYS A 120 -23.18 13.83 15.86
N LEU A 121 -21.97 14.33 16.13
CA LEU A 121 -21.78 15.75 16.45
C LEU A 121 -21.83 16.64 15.21
N CYS A 122 -21.18 16.22 14.11
CA CYS A 122 -21.06 17.01 12.89
C CYS A 122 -22.21 16.78 11.89
N ASN A 123 -23.04 15.76 12.11
CA ASN A 123 -24.13 15.34 11.20
C ASN A 123 -23.63 15.12 9.77
N CYS A 124 -22.55 14.35 9.60
CA CYS A 124 -21.90 14.17 8.32
C CYS A 124 -21.76 12.69 7.92
N PRO A 125 -21.68 12.38 6.62
CA PRO A 125 -21.45 11.03 6.11
C PRO A 125 -19.99 10.58 6.35
N SER A 126 -19.75 9.28 6.16
CA SER A 126 -18.42 8.68 6.32
C SER A 126 -18.11 7.65 5.24
N TYR A 127 -16.85 7.62 4.83
CA TYR A 127 -16.27 6.73 3.85
C TYR A 127 -15.15 5.90 4.47
N LEU A 128 -15.29 4.57 4.45
CA LEU A 128 -14.24 3.67 4.90
C LEU A 128 -13.35 3.25 3.71
N VAL A 129 -12.07 3.54 3.80
CA VAL A 129 -11.05 3.01 2.89
C VAL A 129 -10.54 1.70 3.47
N LEU A 130 -11.09 0.58 2.98
CA LEU A 130 -10.81 -0.77 3.48
C LEU A 130 -9.73 -1.43 2.62
N ARG A 131 -8.51 -1.57 3.19
CA ARG A 131 -7.34 -2.14 2.50
C ARG A 131 -7.02 -3.57 2.94
N ASP A 132 -7.23 -3.89 4.19
CA ASP A 132 -6.96 -5.22 4.75
C ASP A 132 -8.18 -5.76 5.47
N LEU A 133 -8.55 -6.99 5.17
CA LEU A 133 -9.62 -7.71 5.88
C LEU A 133 -9.07 -8.29 7.19
N PHE A 134 -8.77 -7.40 8.15
CA PHE A 134 -8.39 -7.80 9.51
C PHE A 134 -9.66 -8.07 10.33
N PRO A 135 -9.75 -9.17 11.10
CA PRO A 135 -8.69 -10.13 11.46
C PRO A 135 -8.56 -11.32 10.51
N GLN A 136 -9.24 -11.37 9.35
CA GLN A 136 -9.28 -12.54 8.49
C GLN A 136 -7.88 -13.06 8.11
N TRP A 137 -7.00 -12.17 7.61
CA TRP A 137 -5.66 -12.58 7.22
C TRP A 137 -4.83 -13.15 8.39
N CYS A 138 -5.07 -12.67 9.63
CA CYS A 138 -4.42 -13.22 10.81
C CYS A 138 -4.93 -14.63 11.15
N ILE A 139 -6.20 -14.90 10.85
CA ILE A 139 -6.80 -16.22 11.05
C ILE A 139 -6.26 -17.18 10.00
N ASP A 140 -6.24 -16.77 8.73
CA ASP A 140 -5.75 -17.57 7.61
C ASP A 140 -4.27 -17.92 7.76
N SER A 141 -3.46 -17.00 8.31
CA SER A 141 -2.04 -17.23 8.62
C SER A 141 -1.78 -17.98 9.95
N GLY A 142 -2.83 -18.39 10.68
CA GLY A 142 -2.70 -19.10 11.95
C GLY A 142 -2.26 -18.26 13.15
N LEU A 143 -2.16 -16.93 13.00
CA LEU A 143 -1.79 -16.01 14.09
C LEU A 143 -2.90 -15.83 15.12
N ILE A 144 -4.15 -15.98 14.70
CA ILE A 144 -5.34 -15.99 15.56
C ILE A 144 -6.09 -17.29 15.34
N ARG A 145 -6.35 -18.02 16.44
CA ARG A 145 -7.11 -19.28 16.37
C ARG A 145 -8.57 -18.99 16.05
N LYS A 146 -9.11 -19.69 15.04
CA LYS A 146 -10.53 -19.62 14.65
C LYS A 146 -11.45 -19.97 15.83
N ASN A 147 -12.55 -19.26 15.96
CA ASN A 147 -13.55 -19.36 17.04
C ASN A 147 -13.03 -18.99 18.45
N SER A 148 -11.84 -18.40 18.57
CA SER A 148 -11.30 -17.92 19.84
C SER A 148 -11.98 -16.65 20.33
N LEU A 149 -11.86 -16.35 21.63
CA LEU A 149 -12.33 -15.09 22.21
C LEU A 149 -11.62 -13.88 21.57
N ILE A 150 -10.36 -14.06 21.18
CA ILE A 150 -9.56 -13.02 20.49
C ILE A 150 -10.16 -12.74 19.11
N GLU A 151 -10.53 -13.75 18.34
CA GLU A 151 -11.21 -13.55 17.07
C GLU A 151 -12.53 -12.79 17.27
N LYS A 152 -13.39 -13.27 18.20
CA LYS A 152 -14.68 -12.64 18.49
C LYS A 152 -14.52 -11.16 18.88
N TYR A 153 -13.51 -10.85 19.66
CA TYR A 153 -13.16 -9.49 20.06
C TYR A 153 -12.82 -8.61 18.84
N PHE A 154 -11.91 -9.04 17.96
CA PHE A 154 -11.57 -8.28 16.77
C PHE A 154 -12.73 -8.19 15.76
N ARG A 155 -13.52 -9.27 15.62
CA ARG A 155 -14.73 -9.26 14.77
C ARG A 155 -15.77 -8.26 15.24
N TYR A 156 -15.89 -8.07 16.54
CA TYR A 156 -16.78 -7.04 17.10
C TYR A 156 -16.34 -5.64 16.65
N PHE A 157 -15.06 -5.28 16.79
CA PHE A 157 -14.56 -3.97 16.35
C PHE A 157 -14.56 -3.81 14.83
N GLU A 158 -14.23 -4.87 14.10
CA GLU A 158 -14.35 -4.92 12.64
C GLU A 158 -15.78 -4.52 12.21
N LYS A 159 -16.76 -5.27 12.69
CA LYS A 159 -18.17 -4.99 12.37
C LYS A 159 -18.59 -3.60 12.84
N TYR A 160 -18.21 -3.22 14.05
CA TYR A 160 -18.52 -1.89 14.57
C TYR A 160 -17.96 -0.78 13.68
N SER A 161 -16.77 -0.94 13.14
CA SER A 161 -16.15 0.00 12.20
C SER A 161 -16.95 0.06 10.89
N TYR A 162 -17.34 -1.09 10.34
CA TYR A 162 -18.13 -1.18 9.11
C TYR A 162 -19.52 -0.53 9.28
N ASP A 163 -20.17 -0.73 10.41
CA ASP A 163 -21.49 -0.14 10.74
C ASP A 163 -21.47 1.40 10.77
N GLN A 164 -20.32 2.03 10.89
CA GLN A 164 -20.23 3.49 10.82
C GLN A 164 -20.11 4.02 9.40
N ALA A 165 -19.72 3.19 8.43
CA ALA A 165 -19.48 3.60 7.05
C ALA A 165 -20.82 3.79 6.30
N ASN A 166 -20.96 4.91 5.61
CA ASN A 166 -22.01 5.08 4.59
C ASN A 166 -21.59 4.38 3.29
N HIS A 167 -20.28 4.37 3.02
CA HIS A 167 -19.65 3.72 1.87
C HIS A 167 -18.37 3.03 2.28
N ILE A 168 -18.10 1.85 1.69
CA ILE A 168 -16.87 1.08 1.91
C ILE A 168 -16.17 0.87 0.57
N GLY A 169 -14.96 1.40 0.44
CA GLY A 169 -14.11 1.23 -0.74
C GLY A 169 -13.12 0.09 -0.54
N LEU A 170 -13.18 -0.95 -1.39
CA LEU A 170 -12.26 -2.09 -1.43
C LEU A 170 -11.36 -2.01 -2.66
N MET A 171 -10.18 -2.66 -2.60
CA MET A 171 -9.15 -2.48 -3.63
C MET A 171 -9.47 -3.07 -5.01
N SER A 172 -10.33 -4.10 -5.07
CA SER A 172 -10.63 -4.79 -6.32
C SER A 172 -12.02 -5.42 -6.31
N GLU A 173 -12.47 -5.83 -7.48
CA GLU A 173 -13.72 -6.56 -7.69
C GLU A 173 -13.74 -7.87 -6.90
N LYS A 174 -12.60 -8.58 -6.85
CA LYS A 174 -12.47 -9.81 -6.09
C LYS A 174 -12.56 -9.58 -4.58
N ASN A 175 -12.00 -8.48 -4.11
CA ASN A 175 -12.15 -8.10 -2.70
C ASN A 175 -13.62 -7.79 -2.34
N ILE A 176 -14.38 -7.18 -3.25
CA ILE A 176 -15.83 -6.97 -3.06
C ILE A 176 -16.55 -8.32 -3.02
N GLU A 177 -16.28 -9.23 -3.95
CA GLU A 177 -16.90 -10.56 -3.98
C GLU A 177 -16.68 -11.31 -2.65
N ILE A 178 -15.43 -11.32 -2.16
CA ILE A 178 -15.08 -11.97 -0.88
C ILE A 178 -15.79 -11.29 0.29
N PHE A 179 -15.81 -9.95 0.31
CA PHE A 179 -16.41 -9.18 1.38
C PHE A 179 -17.92 -9.37 1.42
N THR A 180 -18.62 -9.24 0.30
CA THR A 180 -20.08 -9.31 0.22
C THR A 180 -20.64 -10.70 0.49
N LYS A 181 -19.89 -11.77 0.24
CA LYS A 181 -20.27 -13.13 0.71
C LYS A 181 -20.50 -13.19 2.21
N LYS A 182 -19.75 -12.43 2.99
CA LYS A 182 -19.87 -12.39 4.45
C LYS A 182 -20.73 -11.23 4.95
N TYR A 183 -20.70 -10.11 4.23
CA TYR A 183 -21.30 -8.84 4.62
C TYR A 183 -22.13 -8.24 3.48
N PRO A 184 -23.27 -8.85 3.08
CA PRO A 184 -24.01 -8.47 1.88
C PRO A 184 -24.75 -7.12 1.98
N LEU A 185 -24.93 -6.59 3.19
CA LEU A 185 -25.78 -5.40 3.44
C LEU A 185 -25.03 -4.06 3.37
N TYR A 186 -23.68 -4.08 3.26
CA TYR A 186 -22.92 -2.85 3.21
C TYR A 186 -22.80 -2.29 1.78
N ASN A 187 -22.84 -0.98 1.67
CA ASN A 187 -22.67 -0.28 0.38
C ASN A 187 -21.18 -0.26 0.00
N THR A 188 -20.79 -1.22 -0.84
CA THR A 188 -19.41 -1.45 -1.25
C THR A 188 -19.15 -1.06 -2.70
N HIS A 189 -17.93 -0.64 -3.01
CA HIS A 189 -17.49 -0.39 -4.37
C HIS A 189 -15.96 -0.48 -4.48
N VAL A 190 -15.47 -0.60 -5.71
CA VAL A 190 -14.04 -0.61 -5.97
C VAL A 190 -13.47 0.78 -5.69
N LEU A 191 -12.45 0.82 -4.85
CA LEU A 191 -11.59 1.97 -4.61
C LEU A 191 -10.14 1.49 -4.64
N ARG A 192 -9.51 1.58 -5.78
CA ARG A 192 -8.12 1.16 -5.95
C ARG A 192 -7.16 1.99 -5.10
N ASN A 193 -5.94 1.53 -4.92
CA ASN A 193 -4.86 2.38 -4.42
C ASN A 193 -4.65 3.54 -5.40
N TRP A 194 -3.91 4.56 -4.98
CA TRP A 194 -3.66 5.74 -5.81
C TRP A 194 -2.21 6.21 -5.70
N ALA A 195 -1.78 6.96 -6.68
CA ALA A 195 -0.52 7.69 -6.67
C ALA A 195 -0.65 8.99 -7.47
N ASN A 196 0.19 9.94 -7.12
CA ASN A 196 0.42 11.12 -7.95
C ASN A 196 1.19 10.70 -9.22
N GLN A 197 0.85 11.28 -10.35
CA GLN A 197 1.41 10.96 -11.66
C GLN A 197 2.77 11.60 -11.95
N THR A 198 3.34 12.39 -11.04
CA THR A 198 4.59 13.11 -11.27
C THR A 198 5.79 12.16 -11.22
N PRO A 199 6.45 11.87 -12.36
CA PRO A 199 7.65 11.05 -12.37
C PRO A 199 8.81 11.79 -11.71
N THR A 200 9.80 11.04 -11.25
CA THR A 200 11.08 11.59 -10.79
C THR A 200 11.98 11.84 -12.00
N GLU A 201 12.71 12.93 -12.00
CA GLU A 201 13.73 13.20 -13.03
C GLU A 201 14.75 12.06 -13.09
N THR A 202 15.22 11.80 -14.31
CA THR A 202 16.20 10.75 -14.56
C THR A 202 17.54 11.07 -13.88
N SER A 203 18.15 10.08 -13.25
CA SER A 203 19.49 10.17 -12.68
C SER A 203 20.35 8.98 -13.15
N ASN A 204 21.65 8.99 -12.89
CA ASN A 204 22.56 7.89 -13.18
C ASN A 204 23.43 7.52 -11.96
N ILE A 205 23.09 8.04 -10.81
CA ILE A 205 23.86 7.93 -9.56
C ILE A 205 24.08 6.46 -9.15
N TYR A 206 23.01 5.67 -9.22
CA TYR A 206 23.07 4.26 -8.80
C TYR A 206 23.68 3.36 -9.87
N ARG A 207 23.46 3.64 -11.15
CA ARG A 207 24.12 2.93 -12.24
C ARG A 207 25.65 3.09 -12.16
N GLU A 208 26.13 4.30 -11.92
CA GLU A 208 27.56 4.57 -11.72
C GLU A 208 28.10 3.92 -10.44
N LYS A 209 27.43 4.13 -9.30
CA LYS A 209 27.85 3.58 -8.00
C LYS A 209 27.95 2.06 -7.97
N LEU A 210 27.11 1.37 -8.75
CA LEU A 210 27.04 -0.09 -8.79
C LEU A 210 27.68 -0.71 -10.03
N ASN A 211 28.29 0.11 -10.91
CA ASN A 211 28.88 -0.30 -12.19
C ASN A 211 27.86 -1.05 -13.09
N LEU A 212 26.66 -0.46 -13.25
CA LEU A 212 25.52 -1.04 -13.99
C LEU A 212 25.12 -0.21 -15.23
N GLN A 213 26.02 0.63 -15.77
CA GLN A 213 25.70 1.56 -16.87
C GLN A 213 25.17 0.85 -18.11
N ASP A 214 25.77 -0.29 -18.49
CA ASP A 214 25.40 -1.06 -19.68
C ASP A 214 24.45 -2.23 -19.38
N LYS A 215 23.89 -2.30 -18.16
CA LYS A 215 23.02 -3.40 -17.75
C LYS A 215 21.54 -3.08 -17.95
N VAL A 216 20.77 -4.12 -18.27
CA VAL A 216 19.31 -4.12 -18.13
C VAL A 216 18.97 -4.50 -16.70
N ILE A 217 18.47 -3.54 -15.92
CA ILE A 217 18.27 -3.69 -14.48
C ILE A 217 16.84 -4.16 -14.19
N TYR A 218 16.72 -5.40 -13.68
CA TYR A 218 15.51 -5.97 -13.09
C TYR A 218 15.48 -5.58 -11.62
N PHE A 219 14.54 -4.73 -11.26
CA PHE A 219 14.51 -4.09 -9.95
C PHE A 219 13.38 -4.60 -9.05
N TYR A 220 13.74 -5.02 -7.85
CA TYR A 220 12.79 -5.26 -6.77
C TYR A 220 13.04 -4.31 -5.61
N GLY A 221 12.04 -3.50 -5.24
CA GLY A 221 12.13 -2.56 -4.11
C GLY A 221 11.05 -2.76 -3.06
N GLY A 222 11.41 -2.70 -1.77
CA GLY A 222 10.48 -2.69 -0.65
C GLY A 222 10.64 -3.85 0.34
N ASN A 223 9.51 -4.35 0.88
CA ASN A 223 9.54 -5.45 1.85
C ASN A 223 10.03 -6.76 1.22
N ILE A 224 11.06 -7.35 1.81
CA ILE A 224 11.70 -8.62 1.43
C ILE A 224 11.22 -9.68 2.43
N GLY A 225 10.01 -10.21 2.21
CA GLY A 225 9.37 -11.09 3.18
C GLY A 225 8.71 -12.31 2.56
N LYS A 226 8.27 -13.25 3.41
CA LYS A 226 7.65 -14.53 3.01
C LYS A 226 6.46 -14.36 2.07
N ALA A 227 5.61 -13.36 2.32
CA ALA A 227 4.44 -13.10 1.49
C ALA A 227 4.79 -12.71 0.04
N GLN A 228 6.04 -12.32 -0.23
CA GLN A 228 6.56 -11.96 -1.55
C GLN A 228 7.27 -13.11 -2.27
N ASP A 229 7.46 -14.25 -1.63
CA ASP A 229 8.18 -15.41 -2.18
C ASP A 229 9.48 -15.00 -2.92
N MET A 230 10.43 -14.50 -2.17
CA MET A 230 11.69 -13.99 -2.73
C MET A 230 12.49 -15.07 -3.47
N LYS A 231 12.31 -16.35 -3.08
CA LYS A 231 12.95 -17.48 -3.77
C LYS A 231 12.54 -17.57 -5.24
N ASN A 232 11.30 -17.23 -5.57
CA ASN A 232 10.80 -17.19 -6.95
C ASN A 232 11.62 -16.19 -7.81
N LEU A 233 11.83 -14.96 -7.30
CA LEU A 233 12.61 -13.94 -8.02
C LEU A 233 14.11 -14.26 -8.10
N ILE A 234 14.68 -14.89 -7.08
CA ILE A 234 16.08 -15.34 -7.13
C ILE A 234 16.27 -16.52 -8.10
N LYS A 235 15.27 -17.41 -8.25
CA LYS A 235 15.28 -18.43 -9.31
C LYS A 235 15.26 -17.81 -10.70
N LEU A 236 14.47 -16.75 -10.90
CA LEU A 236 14.45 -16.00 -12.15
C LEU A 236 15.84 -15.42 -12.45
N ALA A 237 16.48 -14.78 -11.47
CA ALA A 237 17.85 -14.28 -11.63
C ALA A 237 18.84 -15.38 -12.02
N LYS A 238 18.73 -16.57 -11.42
CA LYS A 238 19.52 -17.74 -11.79
C LYS A 238 19.28 -18.17 -13.24
N GLY A 239 18.04 -18.21 -13.70
CA GLY A 239 17.69 -18.54 -15.10
C GLY A 239 18.23 -17.54 -16.11
N MET A 240 18.48 -16.31 -15.68
CA MET A 240 19.01 -15.23 -16.54
C MET A 240 20.55 -15.09 -16.52
N MET A 241 21.30 -15.97 -15.85
CA MET A 241 22.77 -15.85 -15.75
C MET A 241 23.51 -15.92 -17.09
N MET A 242 22.95 -16.57 -18.10
CA MET A 242 23.54 -16.61 -19.43
C MET A 242 23.43 -15.29 -20.22
N TYR A 243 22.64 -14.34 -19.73
CA TYR A 243 22.48 -13.02 -20.35
C TYR A 243 23.35 -12.01 -19.61
N GLU A 244 24.56 -11.79 -20.13
CA GLU A 244 25.65 -11.04 -19.45
C GLU A 244 25.24 -9.63 -18.98
N ASN A 245 24.37 -8.94 -19.72
CA ASN A 245 23.91 -7.60 -19.37
C ASN A 245 22.61 -7.59 -18.57
N ALA A 246 22.03 -8.74 -18.20
CA ALA A 246 20.90 -8.78 -17.29
C ALA A 246 21.37 -8.69 -15.83
N HIS A 247 20.86 -7.73 -15.06
CA HIS A 247 21.24 -7.56 -13.66
C HIS A 247 20.02 -7.40 -12.74
N PHE A 248 20.00 -8.15 -11.65
CA PHE A 248 18.92 -8.16 -10.67
C PHE A 248 19.30 -7.36 -9.43
N LEU A 249 18.57 -6.28 -9.17
CA LEU A 249 18.82 -5.38 -8.05
C LEU A 249 17.70 -5.46 -7.03
N PHE A 250 18.02 -5.97 -5.83
CA PHE A 250 17.09 -6.07 -4.71
C PHE A 250 17.40 -5.00 -3.67
N VAL A 251 16.42 -4.17 -3.33
CA VAL A 251 16.55 -3.07 -2.37
C VAL A 251 15.46 -3.15 -1.32
N GLY A 252 15.84 -3.29 -0.05
CA GLY A 252 14.84 -3.30 1.01
C GLY A 252 15.27 -4.01 2.28
N GLN A 253 14.27 -4.31 3.10
CA GLN A 253 14.43 -5.01 4.38
C GLN A 253 13.28 -6.00 4.58
N GLY A 254 13.49 -6.99 5.43
CA GLY A 254 12.45 -7.97 5.76
C GLY A 254 13.04 -9.28 6.29
N ASP A 255 12.17 -10.21 6.60
CA ASP A 255 12.50 -11.50 7.23
C ASP A 255 13.19 -12.49 6.27
N GLU A 256 13.14 -12.26 4.94
CA GLU A 256 13.81 -13.10 3.93
C GLU A 256 15.13 -12.51 3.36
N VAL A 257 15.66 -11.42 3.92
CA VAL A 257 16.96 -10.85 3.48
C VAL A 257 18.08 -11.90 3.59
N ASN A 258 18.11 -12.67 4.68
CA ASN A 258 19.11 -13.72 4.86
C ASN A 258 18.96 -14.86 3.83
N LEU A 259 17.73 -15.16 3.42
CA LEU A 259 17.45 -16.13 2.35
C LEU A 259 18.06 -15.66 1.02
N ILE A 260 17.82 -14.40 0.62
CA ILE A 260 18.38 -13.82 -0.60
C ILE A 260 19.92 -13.93 -0.58
N LYS A 261 20.56 -13.41 0.47
CA LYS A 261 22.03 -13.46 0.60
C LYS A 261 22.58 -14.88 0.50
N LYS A 262 21.95 -15.84 1.19
CA LYS A 262 22.32 -17.25 1.16
C LYS A 262 22.20 -17.85 -0.25
N LEU A 263 21.12 -17.53 -0.98
CA LEU A 263 20.91 -18.06 -2.33
C LEU A 263 21.84 -17.43 -3.36
N ILE A 264 22.16 -16.14 -3.27
CA ILE A 264 23.15 -15.47 -4.11
C ILE A 264 24.50 -16.21 -4.00
N VAL A 265 24.97 -16.46 -2.80
CA VAL A 265 26.23 -17.20 -2.56
C VAL A 265 26.12 -18.66 -3.01
N LYS A 266 25.07 -19.37 -2.60
CA LYS A 266 24.88 -20.81 -2.91
C LYS A 266 24.85 -21.08 -4.42
N TRP A 267 24.27 -20.17 -5.21
CA TRP A 267 24.11 -20.35 -6.66
C TRP A 267 25.14 -19.56 -7.47
N ASN A 268 26.10 -18.91 -6.79
CA ASN A 268 27.16 -18.08 -7.39
C ASN A 268 26.59 -17.05 -8.41
N LEU A 269 25.56 -16.30 -7.98
CA LEU A 269 24.87 -15.34 -8.87
C LEU A 269 25.69 -14.06 -9.01
N ASN A 270 26.42 -13.94 -10.12
CA ASN A 270 27.20 -12.74 -10.48
C ASN A 270 26.32 -11.60 -11.05
N ASN A 271 25.10 -11.91 -11.44
CA ASN A 271 24.10 -10.97 -11.99
C ASN A 271 23.13 -10.43 -10.93
N THR A 272 23.43 -10.54 -9.64
CA THR A 272 22.47 -10.18 -8.58
C THR A 272 23.14 -9.37 -7.48
N THR A 273 22.57 -8.21 -7.17
CA THR A 273 23.00 -7.33 -6.06
C THR A 273 21.84 -7.11 -5.08
N TYR A 274 22.15 -7.18 -3.78
CA TYR A 274 21.28 -6.76 -2.70
C TYR A 274 21.85 -5.54 -1.98
N ILE A 275 21.03 -4.50 -1.79
CA ILE A 275 21.34 -3.37 -0.91
C ILE A 275 20.24 -3.17 0.15
N PRO A 276 20.60 -2.74 1.37
CA PRO A 276 19.63 -2.43 2.41
C PRO A 276 18.65 -1.33 2.00
N SER A 277 17.62 -1.12 2.83
CA SER A 277 16.69 0.01 2.65
C SER A 277 17.41 1.34 2.59
N ILE A 278 17.05 2.15 1.62
CA ILE A 278 17.51 3.52 1.40
C ILE A 278 16.41 4.52 1.74
N THR A 279 16.74 5.79 1.77
CA THR A 279 15.78 6.86 2.00
C THR A 279 14.77 6.94 0.87
N GLN A 280 13.62 7.58 1.12
CA GLN A 280 12.59 7.73 0.09
C GLN A 280 13.05 8.56 -1.10
N SER A 281 13.85 9.60 -0.86
CA SER A 281 14.43 10.42 -1.92
C SER A 281 15.37 9.62 -2.80
N GLU A 282 16.27 8.85 -2.19
CA GLU A 282 17.18 7.93 -2.89
C GLU A 282 16.41 6.86 -3.66
N PHE A 283 15.36 6.28 -3.06
CA PHE A 283 14.52 5.27 -3.72
C PHE A 283 13.87 5.80 -5.00
N LYS A 284 13.35 7.04 -4.96
CA LYS A 284 12.77 7.68 -6.15
C LYS A 284 13.82 7.88 -7.26
N LYS A 285 15.05 8.33 -6.91
CA LYS A 285 16.16 8.48 -7.86
C LYS A 285 16.54 7.12 -8.47
N LEU A 286 16.77 6.10 -7.63
CA LEU A 286 17.06 4.76 -8.10
C LEU A 286 15.98 4.22 -9.03
N LEU A 287 14.71 4.48 -8.73
CA LEU A 287 13.58 4.02 -9.52
C LEU A 287 13.58 4.63 -10.94
N SER A 288 14.12 5.84 -11.13
CA SER A 288 14.28 6.45 -12.46
C SER A 288 15.40 5.85 -13.31
N GLU A 289 16.24 4.98 -12.72
CA GLU A 289 17.42 4.39 -13.36
C GLU A 289 17.25 2.91 -13.75
N VAL A 290 16.11 2.29 -13.41
CA VAL A 290 15.89 0.85 -13.64
C VAL A 290 15.05 0.59 -14.88
N ASP A 291 15.18 -0.60 -15.47
CA ASP A 291 14.55 -0.93 -16.75
C ASP A 291 13.29 -1.78 -16.61
N ILE A 292 13.21 -2.63 -15.60
CA ILE A 292 12.10 -3.58 -15.39
C ILE A 292 11.77 -3.66 -13.92
N GLY A 293 10.53 -3.41 -13.55
CA GLY A 293 10.03 -3.52 -12.18
C GLY A 293 9.59 -4.93 -11.84
N LEU A 294 10.16 -5.53 -10.81
CA LEU A 294 9.84 -6.88 -10.35
C LEU A 294 8.88 -6.88 -9.17
N PHE A 295 7.98 -7.86 -9.13
CA PHE A 295 7.25 -8.21 -7.92
C PHE A 295 6.89 -9.71 -7.90
N SER A 296 6.58 -10.22 -6.72
CA SER A 296 6.07 -11.57 -6.53
C SER A 296 5.15 -11.62 -5.33
N LEU A 297 4.12 -12.46 -5.40
CA LEU A 297 3.26 -12.85 -4.28
C LEU A 297 3.30 -14.36 -4.13
N ALA A 298 3.39 -14.83 -2.89
CA ALA A 298 3.46 -16.27 -2.58
C ALA A 298 2.19 -16.99 -3.05
N LYS A 299 2.32 -18.25 -3.50
CA LYS A 299 1.21 -19.11 -3.97
C LYS A 299 0.10 -19.26 -2.93
N GLU A 300 0.52 -19.42 -1.67
CA GLU A 300 -0.35 -19.65 -0.53
C GLU A 300 -1.06 -18.38 -0.04
N HIS A 301 -0.77 -17.25 -0.67
CA HIS A 301 -1.39 -15.99 -0.28
C HIS A 301 -2.89 -16.00 -0.62
N SER A 302 -3.74 -15.94 0.41
CA SER A 302 -5.20 -15.98 0.25
C SER A 302 -5.81 -14.62 -0.10
N SER A 303 -5.06 -13.52 0.13
CA SER A 303 -5.53 -12.17 -0.15
C SER A 303 -5.12 -11.71 -1.56
N HIS A 304 -6.05 -11.03 -2.23
CA HIS A 304 -5.81 -10.42 -3.54
C HIS A 304 -5.36 -8.97 -3.35
N ASN A 305 -4.15 -8.81 -2.81
CA ASN A 305 -3.59 -7.48 -2.56
C ASN A 305 -2.96 -6.90 -3.81
N PHE A 306 -3.15 -5.59 -4.00
CA PHE A 306 -2.42 -4.82 -4.99
C PHE A 306 -1.09 -4.33 -4.38
N PRO A 307 0.08 -4.83 -4.84
CA PRO A 307 1.35 -4.39 -4.29
C PRO A 307 1.62 -2.91 -4.60
N GLY A 308 1.74 -2.07 -3.56
CA GLY A 308 1.92 -0.63 -3.72
C GLY A 308 3.15 -0.21 -4.53
N LYS A 309 4.17 -1.07 -4.66
CA LYS A 309 5.36 -0.83 -5.50
C LYS A 309 5.03 -0.70 -6.98
N LEU A 310 3.97 -1.35 -7.46
CA LEU A 310 3.55 -1.27 -8.86
C LEU A 310 3.18 0.15 -9.26
N LEU A 311 2.60 0.93 -8.35
CA LEU A 311 2.31 2.35 -8.60
C LEU A 311 3.58 3.13 -8.93
N GLY A 312 4.66 2.92 -8.16
CA GLY A 312 5.94 3.56 -8.43
C GLY A 312 6.52 3.19 -9.80
N TYR A 313 6.41 1.92 -10.20
CA TYR A 313 6.85 1.48 -11.53
C TYR A 313 6.03 2.14 -12.63
N MET A 314 4.70 2.18 -12.48
CA MET A 314 3.81 2.81 -13.46
C MET A 314 4.03 4.31 -13.59
N VAL A 315 4.29 5.04 -12.48
CA VAL A 315 4.63 6.47 -12.50
C VAL A 315 5.88 6.74 -13.34
N GLN A 316 6.87 5.86 -13.27
CA GLN A 316 8.12 5.98 -14.03
C GLN A 316 8.07 5.33 -15.41
N SER A 317 6.90 4.87 -15.86
CA SER A 317 6.75 4.13 -17.13
C SER A 317 7.67 2.92 -17.23
N ILE A 318 7.90 2.21 -16.12
CA ILE A 318 8.73 1.01 -16.05
C ILE A 318 7.83 -0.21 -16.31
N PRO A 319 8.14 -1.09 -17.28
CA PRO A 319 7.41 -2.32 -17.53
C PRO A 319 7.46 -3.24 -16.31
N ILE A 320 6.37 -3.91 -16.02
CA ILE A 320 6.21 -4.74 -14.82
C ILE A 320 6.28 -6.22 -15.20
N LEU A 321 7.14 -6.96 -14.50
CA LEU A 321 7.26 -8.40 -14.60
C LEU A 321 7.06 -9.03 -13.23
N GLY A 322 6.17 -10.01 -13.11
CA GLY A 322 6.01 -10.66 -11.83
C GLY A 322 5.06 -11.86 -11.81
N SER A 323 4.84 -12.35 -10.61
CA SER A 323 3.95 -13.48 -10.39
C SER A 323 3.06 -13.30 -9.16
N VAL A 324 1.88 -13.88 -9.23
CA VAL A 324 0.83 -13.77 -8.23
C VAL A 324 0.22 -15.14 -7.89
N ASN A 325 -0.49 -15.22 -6.78
CA ASN A 325 -1.34 -16.37 -6.46
C ASN A 325 -2.44 -16.55 -7.51
N LYS A 326 -2.96 -17.76 -7.61
CA LYS A 326 -4.04 -18.12 -8.54
C LYS A 326 -5.27 -17.22 -8.33
N ASP A 327 -5.96 -16.91 -9.43
CA ASP A 327 -7.20 -16.10 -9.47
C ASP A 327 -7.02 -14.64 -8.98
N ASN A 328 -5.81 -14.10 -9.06
CA ASN A 328 -5.51 -12.72 -8.67
C ASN A 328 -5.97 -11.73 -9.75
N ASP A 329 -6.64 -10.66 -9.35
CA ASP A 329 -7.20 -9.62 -10.24
C ASP A 329 -6.14 -8.84 -11.04
N LEU A 330 -4.86 -8.93 -10.68
CA LEU A 330 -3.77 -8.28 -11.41
C LEU A 330 -3.60 -8.84 -12.81
N ILE A 331 -3.77 -10.17 -13.00
CA ILE A 331 -3.59 -10.78 -14.32
C ILE A 331 -4.58 -10.19 -15.34
N PRO A 332 -5.92 -10.24 -15.15
CA PRO A 332 -6.85 -9.66 -16.11
C PRO A 332 -6.72 -8.15 -16.25
N LEU A 333 -6.38 -7.42 -15.18
CA LEU A 333 -6.18 -5.99 -15.22
C LEU A 333 -4.99 -5.61 -16.11
N PHE A 334 -3.83 -6.24 -15.90
CA PHE A 334 -2.62 -5.96 -16.69
C PHE A 334 -2.75 -6.41 -18.15
N ASN A 335 -3.42 -7.54 -18.39
CA ASN A 335 -3.71 -8.01 -19.76
C ASN A 335 -4.61 -7.03 -20.51
N LYS A 336 -5.64 -6.49 -19.86
CA LYS A 336 -6.56 -5.50 -20.46
C LYS A 336 -5.83 -4.27 -20.97
N PHE A 337 -4.82 -3.80 -20.24
CA PHE A 337 -4.06 -2.60 -20.58
C PHE A 337 -2.75 -2.89 -21.34
N GLY A 338 -2.30 -4.15 -21.38
CA GLY A 338 -0.97 -4.50 -21.87
C GLY A 338 0.15 -3.83 -21.09
N ALA A 339 0.02 -3.77 -19.74
CA ALA A 339 0.87 -2.95 -18.88
C ALA A 339 2.07 -3.72 -18.26
N GLY A 340 2.26 -4.99 -18.63
CA GLY A 340 3.33 -5.83 -18.11
C GLY A 340 3.00 -7.32 -18.27
N PHE A 341 3.93 -8.17 -17.84
CA PHE A 341 3.78 -9.61 -17.84
C PHE A 341 3.59 -10.13 -16.42
N ILE A 342 2.40 -10.67 -16.15
CA ILE A 342 2.02 -11.21 -14.84
C ILE A 342 1.61 -12.66 -14.99
N HIS A 343 2.29 -13.56 -14.27
CA HIS A 343 2.07 -15.00 -14.32
C HIS A 343 1.57 -15.55 -13.00
N ILE A 344 1.05 -16.76 -12.99
CA ILE A 344 0.75 -17.47 -11.76
C ILE A 344 2.08 -17.93 -11.12
N ASN A 345 2.26 -17.68 -9.83
CA ASN A 345 3.46 -18.12 -9.12
C ASN A 345 3.59 -19.65 -9.17
N GLY A 346 4.71 -20.11 -9.74
CA GLY A 346 5.00 -21.50 -10.09
C GLY A 346 5.00 -21.79 -11.57
N GLU A 347 4.58 -20.86 -12.42
CA GLU A 347 4.81 -20.90 -13.86
C GLU A 347 6.20 -20.33 -14.20
N ASP A 348 7.25 -20.94 -13.61
CA ASP A 348 8.64 -20.45 -13.65
C ASP A 348 9.15 -20.26 -15.07
N GLU A 349 8.76 -21.16 -15.99
CA GLU A 349 9.17 -21.10 -17.41
C GLU A 349 8.54 -19.89 -18.13
N LYS A 350 7.26 -19.62 -17.90
CA LYS A 350 6.58 -18.44 -18.50
C LYS A 350 7.20 -17.14 -17.98
N LEU A 351 7.49 -17.08 -16.66
CA LEU A 351 8.14 -15.93 -16.05
C LEU A 351 9.53 -15.69 -16.64
N LEU A 352 10.32 -16.76 -16.85
CA LEU A 352 11.64 -16.69 -17.47
C LEU A 352 11.55 -16.24 -18.94
N ASN A 353 10.66 -16.79 -19.73
CA ASN A 353 10.48 -16.42 -21.15
C ASN A 353 10.11 -14.93 -21.29
N SER A 354 9.21 -14.43 -20.44
CA SER A 354 8.88 -12.99 -20.40
C SER A 354 10.06 -12.12 -19.94
N ALA A 355 10.90 -12.60 -19.03
CA ALA A 355 12.12 -11.88 -18.66
C ALA A 355 13.07 -11.78 -19.85
N ILE A 356 13.29 -12.88 -20.59
CA ILE A 356 14.14 -12.92 -21.79
C ILE A 356 13.60 -11.96 -22.86
N GLU A 357 12.31 -11.97 -23.10
CA GLU A 357 11.65 -11.06 -24.05
C GLU A 357 11.89 -9.59 -23.70
N LEU A 358 11.71 -9.24 -22.42
CA LEU A 358 12.00 -7.89 -21.93
C LEU A 358 13.50 -7.54 -22.00
N TYR A 359 14.40 -8.49 -21.81
CA TYR A 359 15.83 -8.27 -21.98
C TYR A 359 16.18 -7.93 -23.43
N LEU A 360 15.71 -8.73 -24.37
CA LEU A 360 16.07 -8.62 -25.77
C LEU A 360 15.40 -7.44 -26.49
N ASN A 361 14.22 -7.01 -26.05
CA ASN A 361 13.40 -6.08 -26.81
C ASN A 361 13.12 -4.77 -26.04
N LYS A 362 13.93 -3.74 -26.33
CA LYS A 362 13.75 -2.39 -25.74
C LYS A 362 12.39 -1.77 -26.11
N ASN A 363 11.89 -2.01 -27.33
CA ASN A 363 10.62 -1.43 -27.77
C ASN A 363 9.44 -2.00 -26.98
N ILE A 364 9.47 -3.30 -26.67
CA ILE A 364 8.46 -3.92 -25.79
C ILE A 364 8.53 -3.30 -24.38
N ARG A 365 9.73 -3.09 -23.82
CA ARG A 365 9.87 -2.41 -22.53
C ARG A 365 9.21 -1.03 -22.54
N LEU A 366 9.47 -0.22 -23.55
CA LEU A 366 8.89 1.12 -23.70
C LEU A 366 7.37 1.08 -23.86
N GLN A 367 6.86 0.17 -24.68
CA GLN A 367 5.43 0.00 -24.92
C GLN A 367 4.70 -0.40 -23.63
N LEU A 368 5.16 -1.45 -22.93
CA LEU A 368 4.54 -1.91 -21.70
C LEU A 368 4.64 -0.87 -20.57
N GLY A 369 5.75 -0.13 -20.50
CA GLY A 369 5.93 0.97 -19.57
C GLY A 369 4.93 2.11 -19.78
N ASN A 370 4.76 2.55 -21.05
CA ASN A 370 3.77 3.56 -21.41
C ASN A 370 2.32 3.09 -21.15
N ASN A 371 2.04 1.83 -21.43
CA ASN A 371 0.77 1.22 -21.10
C ASN A 371 0.54 1.16 -19.58
N GLY A 372 1.60 0.93 -18.79
CA GLY A 372 1.57 1.00 -17.33
C GLY A 372 1.21 2.40 -16.82
N LEU A 373 1.81 3.44 -17.39
CA LEU A 373 1.44 4.83 -17.09
C LEU A 373 -0.03 5.13 -17.46
N ASN A 374 -0.48 4.61 -18.60
CA ASN A 374 -1.88 4.74 -19.01
C ASN A 374 -2.83 4.01 -18.04
N LEU A 375 -2.47 2.82 -17.59
CA LEU A 375 -3.20 2.09 -16.54
C LEU A 375 -3.26 2.91 -15.24
N LEU A 376 -2.14 3.52 -14.81
CA LEU A 376 -2.12 4.40 -13.64
C LEU A 376 -3.12 5.55 -13.77
N LYS A 377 -3.09 6.26 -14.90
CA LYS A 377 -3.98 7.41 -15.17
C LYS A 377 -5.46 7.04 -15.13
N ASN A 378 -5.81 5.87 -15.63
CA ASN A 378 -7.21 5.46 -15.72
C ASN A 378 -7.77 4.85 -14.43
N GLU A 379 -6.94 4.13 -13.65
CA GLU A 379 -7.44 3.29 -12.55
C GLU A 379 -6.89 3.69 -11.17
N PHE A 380 -5.78 4.45 -11.13
CA PHE A 380 -5.04 4.70 -9.89
C PHE A 380 -4.69 6.18 -9.66
N ASP A 381 -5.27 7.07 -10.45
CA ASP A 381 -5.04 8.51 -10.33
C ASP A 381 -5.67 9.08 -9.07
N VAL A 382 -4.89 9.84 -8.30
CA VAL A 382 -5.34 10.41 -7.03
C VAL A 382 -6.48 11.41 -7.19
N THR A 383 -6.51 12.17 -8.29
CA THR A 383 -7.58 13.14 -8.59
C THR A 383 -8.91 12.42 -8.84
N THR A 384 -8.87 11.36 -9.65
CA THR A 384 -10.04 10.52 -9.90
C THR A 384 -10.57 9.91 -8.61
N ILE A 385 -9.70 9.40 -7.74
CA ILE A 385 -10.06 8.83 -6.44
C ILE A 385 -10.64 9.89 -5.50
N ALA A 386 -10.04 11.09 -5.42
CA ALA A 386 -10.53 12.18 -4.59
C ALA A 386 -11.96 12.60 -5.00
N ASN A 387 -12.18 12.82 -6.29
CA ASN A 387 -13.51 13.15 -6.84
C ASN A 387 -14.53 12.02 -6.61
N TYR A 388 -14.10 10.78 -6.72
CA TYR A 388 -14.98 9.64 -6.46
C TYR A 388 -15.44 9.58 -4.98
N ILE A 389 -14.51 9.74 -4.04
CA ILE A 389 -14.81 9.74 -2.61
C ILE A 389 -15.74 10.90 -2.24
N THR A 390 -15.44 12.12 -2.69
CA THR A 390 -16.26 13.32 -2.38
C THR A 390 -17.67 13.21 -2.96
N LYS A 391 -17.80 12.72 -4.21
CA LYS A 391 -19.11 12.42 -4.82
C LYS A 391 -19.90 11.41 -3.99
N LYS A 392 -19.26 10.35 -3.46
CA LYS A 392 -19.95 9.37 -2.59
C LYS A 392 -20.34 9.96 -1.23
N LEU A 393 -19.55 10.87 -0.71
CA LEU A 393 -19.89 11.60 0.51
C LEU A 393 -20.98 12.67 0.29
N GLY A 394 -21.27 13.04 -0.96
CA GLY A 394 -22.23 14.09 -1.28
C GLY A 394 -21.72 15.50 -0.94
N VAL A 395 -20.42 15.72 -1.04
CA VAL A 395 -19.73 16.97 -0.71
C VAL A 395 -18.95 17.53 -1.89
#